data_62d9c59f8e076ae1f1d173ab2baa8a2f
#
_entry.id   62d9c59f8e076ae1f1d173ab2baa8a2f
#
_cell.length_a   1.000
_cell.length_b   1.000
_cell.length_c   1.000
_cell.angle_alpha   90.00
_cell.angle_beta   90.00
_cell.angle_gamma   90.00
#
_symmetry.space_group_name_H-M   'P 1'
#
loop_
_entity.id
_entity.type
_entity.pdbx_description
1 polymer ?
#
loop_
_entity_poly.entity_id
_entity_poly.type
_entity_poly.pdbx_seq_one_letter_code
_entity_poly.pdbx_strand_id
1 'polypeptide(L)'
;MLEKNAKIFIAGHRGLVGSAIWNNLRQRGYTNLVGRSHKELDLLDGTAVKKFFDEERPEAVVLAAAHVGGIMANLQYRADFIYQNLQIQQNVIGESFRHGVKKLLFLGSTCIYPREAPQPMKEEVLLTSPLEYTNEPYAIAKIAGLKMCESFNLQYGTNYIAVMPTNLYGPNDNFHLENSHVLPAMIRKIYLAKCLNEGDWDAVRKDINLRPVKGVNGSYSNEEILAELANFGITPEAVTLWGTGKPLREFLWSEEMADASVHVLLNVDFKDTYAPDSKEIRNCHINVGTGKELSIKEVAEKIIAKIGFKGELRWDASKPDGTLRKLTDVTKLHNLGWHHKIEIDEGIHRLYEWYLKGICINHQTN
;
A
#
# COMPACT_ATOMS: atom_id res chain seq x y z
N MET A 1 16.54 20.39 -8.58
CA MET A 1 15.09 20.14 -8.83
C MET A 1 14.96 19.46 -10.18
N LEU A 2 14.06 18.47 -10.33
CA LEU A 2 13.81 17.83 -11.62
C LEU A 2 13.06 18.78 -12.55
N GLU A 3 13.51 18.89 -13.82
CA GLU A 3 12.82 19.66 -14.83
C GLU A 3 11.47 19.03 -15.21
N LYS A 4 10.51 19.81 -15.69
CA LYS A 4 9.17 19.31 -16.03
C LYS A 4 9.15 18.27 -17.18
N ASN A 5 10.15 18.30 -18.03
CA ASN A 5 10.36 17.36 -19.13
C ASN A 5 11.26 16.17 -18.75
N ALA A 6 11.74 16.11 -17.50
CA ALA A 6 12.58 15.01 -17.03
C ALA A 6 11.85 13.67 -17.22
N LYS A 7 12.56 12.67 -17.75
CA LYS A 7 12.01 11.33 -17.89
C LYS A 7 11.99 10.62 -16.54
N ILE A 8 10.80 10.26 -16.08
CA ILE A 8 10.57 9.61 -14.78
C ILE A 8 10.02 8.20 -15.01
N PHE A 9 10.78 7.19 -14.61
CA PHE A 9 10.31 5.80 -14.61
C PHE A 9 9.57 5.49 -13.31
N ILE A 10 8.33 4.99 -13.44
CA ILE A 10 7.52 4.57 -12.30
C ILE A 10 7.32 3.06 -12.40
N ALA A 11 8.19 2.30 -11.73
CA ALA A 11 8.07 0.86 -11.60
C ALA A 11 6.85 0.54 -10.71
N GLY A 12 5.88 -0.21 -11.25
CA GLY A 12 4.61 -0.48 -10.56
C GLY A 12 3.53 0.59 -10.77
N HIS A 13 3.59 1.35 -11.87
CA HIS A 13 2.69 2.45 -12.22
C HIS A 13 1.19 2.12 -12.27
N ARG A 14 0.79 0.84 -12.32
CA ARG A 14 -0.61 0.39 -12.32
C ARG A 14 -1.14 -0.02 -10.94
N GLY A 15 -0.27 -0.15 -9.95
CA GLY A 15 -0.67 -0.48 -8.57
C GLY A 15 -1.28 0.69 -7.82
N LEU A 16 -1.79 0.43 -6.60
CA LEU A 16 -2.44 1.41 -5.73
C LEU A 16 -1.63 2.72 -5.63
N VAL A 17 -0.39 2.64 -5.20
CA VAL A 17 0.47 3.82 -4.98
C VAL A 17 1.07 4.33 -6.27
N GLY A 18 1.55 3.44 -7.14
CA GLY A 18 2.19 3.83 -8.40
C GLY A 18 1.26 4.59 -9.34
N SER A 19 -0.02 4.21 -9.43
CA SER A 19 -1.00 4.93 -10.24
C SER A 19 -1.35 6.30 -9.66
N ALA A 20 -1.41 6.42 -8.33
CA ALA A 20 -1.62 7.69 -7.66
C ALA A 20 -0.43 8.64 -7.85
N ILE A 21 0.83 8.14 -7.77
CA ILE A 21 2.04 8.91 -8.06
C ILE A 21 2.07 9.37 -9.51
N TRP A 22 1.72 8.49 -10.45
CA TRP A 22 1.61 8.82 -11.87
C TRP A 22 0.65 9.99 -12.10
N ASN A 23 -0.54 9.92 -11.52
CA ASN A 23 -1.55 10.96 -11.63
C ASN A 23 -1.12 12.29 -10.98
N ASN A 24 -0.52 12.24 -9.79
CA ASN A 24 -0.02 13.41 -9.07
C ASN A 24 1.10 14.12 -9.87
N LEU A 25 2.04 13.38 -10.43
CA LEU A 25 3.09 13.94 -11.28
C LEU A 25 2.50 14.61 -12.54
N ARG A 26 1.52 13.96 -13.20
CA ARG A 26 0.82 14.56 -14.35
C ARG A 26 0.11 15.86 -14.00
N GLN A 27 -0.60 15.89 -12.89
CA GLN A 27 -1.30 17.09 -12.39
C GLN A 27 -0.31 18.23 -12.10
N ARG A 28 0.91 17.90 -11.68
CA ARG A 28 2.00 18.86 -11.46
C ARG A 28 2.73 19.24 -12.75
N GLY A 29 2.31 18.76 -13.92
CA GLY A 29 2.88 19.11 -15.24
C GLY A 29 4.09 18.31 -15.67
N TYR A 30 4.39 17.17 -15.02
CA TYR A 30 5.39 16.21 -15.50
C TYR A 30 4.73 15.29 -16.52
N THR A 31 5.13 15.35 -17.77
CA THR A 31 4.49 14.63 -18.89
C THR A 31 5.32 13.49 -19.44
N ASN A 32 6.64 13.49 -19.21
CA ASN A 32 7.55 12.47 -19.70
C ASN A 32 7.66 11.30 -18.70
N LEU A 33 6.52 10.64 -18.45
CA LEU A 33 6.44 9.51 -17.52
C LEU A 33 6.51 8.20 -18.28
N VAL A 34 7.31 7.26 -17.77
CA VAL A 34 7.50 5.92 -18.33
C VAL A 34 7.06 4.88 -17.32
N GLY A 35 6.25 3.94 -17.77
CA GLY A 35 5.81 2.76 -17.01
C GLY A 35 5.76 1.56 -17.94
N ARG A 36 5.99 0.37 -17.40
CA ARG A 36 5.85 -0.91 -18.09
C ARG A 36 5.04 -1.87 -17.23
N SER A 37 4.14 -2.59 -17.83
CA SER A 37 3.47 -3.72 -17.18
C SER A 37 4.45 -4.87 -16.95
N HIS A 38 4.12 -5.80 -16.07
CA HIS A 38 4.94 -7.01 -15.84
C HIS A 38 5.18 -7.83 -17.14
N LYS A 39 4.21 -7.84 -18.06
CA LYS A 39 4.37 -8.52 -19.35
C LYS A 39 5.35 -7.81 -20.30
N GLU A 40 5.48 -6.49 -20.17
CA GLU A 40 6.39 -5.68 -21.01
C GLU A 40 7.79 -5.59 -20.41
N LEU A 41 7.91 -5.64 -19.09
CA LEU A 41 9.16 -5.59 -18.35
C LEU A 41 9.02 -6.38 -17.04
N ASP A 42 9.58 -7.57 -17.01
CA ASP A 42 9.73 -8.33 -15.77
C ASP A 42 10.94 -7.78 -14.99
N LEU A 43 10.67 -7.17 -13.84
CA LEU A 43 11.73 -6.61 -12.98
C LEU A 43 12.59 -7.67 -12.29
N LEU A 44 12.20 -8.96 -12.35
CA LEU A 44 13.03 -10.08 -11.90
C LEU A 44 14.13 -10.41 -12.92
N ASP A 45 13.93 -10.10 -14.20
CA ASP A 45 14.93 -10.29 -15.27
C ASP A 45 15.92 -9.10 -15.32
N GLY A 46 17.08 -9.27 -14.70
CA GLY A 46 18.14 -8.24 -14.70
C GLY A 46 18.62 -7.84 -16.10
N THR A 47 18.57 -8.76 -17.09
CA THR A 47 18.95 -8.45 -18.48
C THR A 47 17.93 -7.55 -19.14
N ALA A 48 16.63 -7.85 -18.94
CA ALA A 48 15.54 -7.02 -19.45
C ALA A 48 15.55 -5.63 -18.79
N VAL A 49 15.79 -5.55 -17.47
CA VAL A 49 15.88 -4.26 -16.74
C VAL A 49 17.07 -3.45 -17.25
N LYS A 50 18.25 -4.08 -17.42
CA LYS A 50 19.41 -3.37 -18.00
C LYS A 50 19.09 -2.82 -19.38
N LYS A 51 18.54 -3.63 -20.28
CA LYS A 51 18.15 -3.20 -21.63
C LYS A 51 17.17 -2.02 -21.59
N PHE A 52 16.17 -2.08 -20.73
CA PHE A 52 15.21 -0.99 -20.53
C PHE A 52 15.90 0.31 -20.11
N PHE A 53 16.84 0.27 -19.17
CA PHE A 53 17.59 1.46 -18.74
C PHE A 53 18.55 1.97 -19.83
N ASP A 54 19.15 1.08 -20.61
CA ASP A 54 19.98 1.46 -21.80
C ASP A 54 19.17 2.26 -22.84
N GLU A 55 17.92 1.87 -23.07
CA GLU A 55 17.01 2.47 -24.07
C GLU A 55 16.32 3.73 -23.54
N GLU A 56 15.73 3.66 -22.33
CA GLU A 56 14.89 4.73 -21.82
C GLU A 56 15.66 5.85 -21.11
N ARG A 57 16.79 5.56 -20.48
CA ARG A 57 17.64 6.55 -19.79
C ARG A 57 16.85 7.46 -18.83
N PRO A 58 16.11 6.94 -17.85
CA PRO A 58 15.33 7.77 -16.96
C PRO A 58 16.23 8.67 -16.10
N GLU A 59 15.81 9.92 -15.88
CA GLU A 59 16.50 10.86 -15.01
C GLU A 59 16.11 10.68 -13.54
N ALA A 60 14.87 10.20 -13.31
CA ALA A 60 14.40 9.84 -11.98
C ALA A 60 13.63 8.51 -12.00
N VAL A 61 13.64 7.81 -10.87
CA VAL A 61 12.97 6.52 -10.70
C VAL A 61 12.12 6.53 -9.44
N VAL A 62 10.91 6.01 -9.56
CA VAL A 62 10.05 5.66 -8.42
C VAL A 62 9.90 4.15 -8.41
N LEU A 63 10.45 3.48 -7.40
CA LEU A 63 10.33 2.04 -7.22
C LEU A 63 9.16 1.72 -6.30
N ALA A 64 7.96 1.65 -6.89
CA ALA A 64 6.71 1.26 -6.23
C ALA A 64 6.35 -0.23 -6.46
N ALA A 65 7.05 -0.90 -7.37
CA ALA A 65 6.85 -2.32 -7.63
C ALA A 65 7.40 -3.18 -6.49
N ALA A 66 6.62 -4.15 -6.06
CA ALA A 66 7.01 -5.15 -5.08
C ALA A 66 6.08 -6.37 -5.17
N HIS A 67 6.57 -7.54 -4.74
CA HIS A 67 5.73 -8.68 -4.45
C HIS A 67 5.09 -8.47 -3.06
N VAL A 68 3.77 -8.25 -3.03
CA VAL A 68 3.02 -7.89 -1.81
C VAL A 68 1.84 -8.83 -1.57
N GLY A 69 1.41 -8.93 -0.32
CA GLY A 69 0.25 -9.74 0.04
C GLY A 69 -0.09 -9.63 1.53
N GLY A 70 -1.25 -10.15 1.91
CA GLY A 70 -1.70 -10.20 3.30
C GLY A 70 -0.89 -11.18 4.17
N ILE A 71 -1.25 -11.29 5.45
CA ILE A 71 -0.57 -12.13 6.46
C ILE A 71 -0.45 -13.58 6.00
N MET A 72 -1.54 -14.17 5.47
CA MET A 72 -1.56 -15.58 5.04
C MET A 72 -0.62 -15.83 3.86
N ALA A 73 -0.57 -14.93 2.87
CA ALA A 73 0.35 -15.04 1.74
C ALA A 73 1.81 -14.93 2.19
N ASN A 74 2.12 -14.01 3.10
CA ASN A 74 3.45 -13.87 3.68
C ASN A 74 3.90 -15.14 4.45
N LEU A 75 3.00 -15.79 5.17
CA LEU A 75 3.29 -17.05 5.88
C LEU A 75 3.52 -18.21 4.90
N GLN A 76 2.75 -18.28 3.84
CA GLN A 76 2.77 -19.39 2.90
C GLN A 76 3.92 -19.30 1.89
N TYR A 77 4.21 -18.11 1.38
CA TYR A 77 5.17 -17.86 0.28
C TYR A 77 6.42 -17.12 0.76
N ARG A 78 6.94 -17.48 1.93
CA ARG A 78 8.06 -16.79 2.60
C ARG A 78 9.29 -16.60 1.69
N ALA A 79 9.67 -17.63 0.95
CA ALA A 79 10.82 -17.58 0.04
C ALA A 79 10.58 -16.61 -1.12
N ASP A 80 9.39 -16.63 -1.72
CA ASP A 80 9.05 -15.74 -2.82
C ASP A 80 9.04 -14.27 -2.38
N PHE A 81 8.51 -13.99 -1.19
CA PHE A 81 8.47 -12.63 -0.65
C PHE A 81 9.88 -12.04 -0.43
N ILE A 82 10.82 -12.79 0.10
CA ILE A 82 12.19 -12.27 0.27
C ILE A 82 12.93 -12.24 -1.06
N TYR A 83 12.92 -13.34 -1.81
CA TYR A 83 13.72 -13.49 -3.02
C TYR A 83 13.32 -12.50 -4.12
N GLN A 84 12.03 -12.45 -4.47
CA GLN A 84 11.55 -11.59 -5.56
C GLN A 84 11.71 -10.11 -5.22
N ASN A 85 11.43 -9.69 -3.97
CA ASN A 85 11.62 -8.30 -3.60
C ASN A 85 13.10 -7.89 -3.60
N LEU A 86 14.01 -8.75 -3.13
CA LEU A 86 15.45 -8.49 -3.21
C LEU A 86 15.90 -8.38 -4.68
N GLN A 87 15.44 -9.27 -5.55
CA GLN A 87 15.81 -9.28 -6.97
C GLN A 87 15.33 -7.99 -7.68
N ILE A 88 14.07 -7.60 -7.48
CA ILE A 88 13.50 -6.36 -8.04
C ILE A 88 14.33 -5.14 -7.59
N GLN A 89 14.63 -5.04 -6.30
CA GLN A 89 15.36 -3.92 -5.72
C GLN A 89 16.79 -3.84 -6.26
N GLN A 90 17.50 -4.97 -6.30
CA GLN A 90 18.87 -5.03 -6.83
C GLN A 90 18.91 -4.61 -8.30
N ASN A 91 17.99 -5.10 -9.12
CA ASN A 91 17.95 -4.78 -10.53
C ASN A 91 17.67 -3.28 -10.74
N VAL A 92 16.61 -2.74 -10.13
CA VAL A 92 16.21 -1.36 -10.39
C VAL A 92 17.17 -0.34 -9.75
N ILE A 93 17.58 -0.54 -8.49
CA ILE A 93 18.51 0.40 -7.82
C ILE A 93 19.90 0.31 -8.46
N GLY A 94 20.36 -0.90 -8.79
CA GLY A 94 21.65 -1.11 -9.45
C GLY A 94 21.73 -0.47 -10.83
N GLU A 95 20.70 -0.66 -11.67
CA GLU A 95 20.66 -0.03 -13.00
C GLU A 95 20.45 1.49 -12.91
N SER A 96 19.71 1.97 -11.92
CA SER A 96 19.59 3.41 -11.65
C SER A 96 20.97 4.02 -11.40
N PHE A 97 21.81 3.37 -10.60
CA PHE A 97 23.18 3.83 -10.35
C PHE A 97 24.04 3.79 -11.61
N ARG A 98 24.07 2.67 -12.35
CA ARG A 98 24.87 2.50 -13.57
C ARG A 98 24.54 3.54 -14.66
N HIS A 99 23.28 3.98 -14.68
CA HIS A 99 22.78 4.95 -15.69
C HIS A 99 22.71 6.39 -15.18
N GLY A 100 23.26 6.69 -14.00
CA GLY A 100 23.36 8.04 -13.47
C GLY A 100 22.01 8.68 -13.15
N VAL A 101 21.03 7.88 -12.70
CA VAL A 101 19.73 8.40 -12.24
C VAL A 101 19.95 9.43 -11.14
N LYS A 102 19.42 10.64 -11.34
CA LYS A 102 19.63 11.81 -10.46
C LYS A 102 18.87 11.66 -9.14
N LYS A 103 17.66 11.12 -9.18
CA LYS A 103 16.82 10.90 -8.00
C LYS A 103 16.12 9.54 -8.06
N LEU A 104 16.12 8.82 -6.95
CA LEU A 104 15.36 7.59 -6.80
C LEU A 104 14.53 7.65 -5.52
N LEU A 105 13.25 7.33 -5.63
CA LEU A 105 12.35 7.13 -4.51
C LEU A 105 12.04 5.64 -4.36
N PHE A 106 12.44 5.06 -3.24
CA PHE A 106 12.16 3.67 -2.89
C PHE A 106 10.95 3.60 -1.94
N LEU A 107 9.91 2.90 -2.33
CA LEU A 107 8.76 2.65 -1.47
C LEU A 107 9.01 1.42 -0.60
N GLY A 108 9.26 1.67 0.67
CA GLY A 108 9.40 0.66 1.70
C GLY A 108 8.06 0.27 2.32
N SER A 109 8.06 -0.01 3.61
CA SER A 109 6.87 -0.33 4.40
C SER A 109 7.20 -0.20 5.89
N THR A 110 6.26 0.18 6.73
CA THR A 110 6.42 0.19 8.19
C THR A 110 6.56 -1.20 8.82
N CYS A 111 6.44 -2.29 8.05
CA CYS A 111 6.77 -3.64 8.53
C CYS A 111 8.25 -3.85 8.86
N ILE A 112 9.13 -2.92 8.44
CA ILE A 112 10.56 -2.94 8.77
C ILE A 112 10.86 -2.72 10.25
N TYR A 113 9.90 -2.18 10.99
CA TYR A 113 10.11 -1.88 12.41
C TYR A 113 9.92 -3.12 13.27
N PRO A 114 10.66 -3.20 14.39
CA PRO A 114 10.50 -4.27 15.34
C PRO A 114 9.06 -4.47 15.79
N ARG A 115 8.71 -5.73 16.08
CA ARG A 115 7.37 -6.07 16.58
C ARG A 115 6.98 -5.29 17.84
N GLU A 116 7.93 -5.16 18.76
CA GLU A 116 7.75 -4.48 20.05
C GLU A 116 8.36 -3.06 20.05
N ALA A 117 8.37 -2.41 18.88
CA ALA A 117 8.89 -1.05 18.78
C ALA A 117 8.10 -0.07 19.65
N PRO A 118 8.77 0.89 20.33
CA PRO A 118 8.10 1.99 20.99
C PRO A 118 7.16 2.74 20.03
N GLN A 119 6.04 3.21 20.56
CA GLN A 119 5.02 3.90 19.77
C GLN A 119 4.87 5.37 20.19
N PRO A 120 4.80 6.32 19.27
CA PRO A 120 4.91 6.16 17.81
C PRO A 120 6.30 5.70 17.35
N MET A 121 6.36 4.91 16.28
CA MET A 121 7.61 4.35 15.75
C MET A 121 8.42 5.43 15.02
N LYS A 122 9.59 5.76 15.57
CA LYS A 122 10.57 6.65 14.94
C LYS A 122 11.50 5.86 14.02
N GLU A 123 12.13 6.54 13.07
CA GLU A 123 13.07 5.92 12.14
C GLU A 123 14.28 5.27 12.85
N GLU A 124 14.67 5.79 14.01
CA GLU A 124 15.82 5.30 14.80
C GLU A 124 15.59 3.90 15.40
N VAL A 125 14.34 3.42 15.52
CA VAL A 125 14.07 2.10 16.08
C VAL A 125 14.30 0.94 15.10
N LEU A 126 14.70 1.26 13.87
CA LEU A 126 15.05 0.23 12.89
C LEU A 126 16.16 -0.68 13.40
N LEU A 127 15.94 -2.01 13.31
CA LEU A 127 16.91 -3.07 13.70
C LEU A 127 17.27 -3.09 15.19
N THR A 128 16.46 -2.57 16.08
CA THR A 128 16.73 -2.59 17.53
C THR A 128 16.23 -3.86 18.23
N SER A 129 15.31 -4.60 17.64
CA SER A 129 14.81 -5.87 18.16
C SER A 129 14.14 -6.72 17.04
N PRO A 130 13.68 -7.97 17.32
CA PRO A 130 13.11 -8.85 16.31
C PRO A 130 11.90 -8.27 15.58
N LEU A 131 11.76 -8.61 14.30
CA LEU A 131 10.65 -8.26 13.44
C LEU A 131 9.40 -9.12 13.74
N GLU A 132 8.27 -8.74 13.18
CA GLU A 132 7.05 -9.56 13.20
C GLU A 132 7.27 -10.83 12.35
N TYR A 133 7.19 -11.99 12.99
CA TYR A 133 7.51 -13.28 12.36
C TYR A 133 6.73 -13.58 11.08
N THR A 134 5.45 -13.17 11.05
CA THR A 134 4.56 -13.51 9.93
C THR A 134 4.96 -12.86 8.60
N ASN A 135 5.59 -11.69 8.64
CA ASN A 135 6.04 -10.95 7.45
C ASN A 135 7.54 -10.62 7.45
N GLU A 136 8.32 -11.27 8.31
CA GLU A 136 9.77 -11.06 8.43
C GLU A 136 10.51 -11.13 7.10
N PRO A 137 10.28 -12.11 6.19
CA PRO A 137 10.97 -12.18 4.91
C PRO A 137 10.76 -10.94 4.03
N TYR A 138 9.53 -10.45 3.98
CA TYR A 138 9.20 -9.20 3.28
C TYR A 138 9.86 -7.99 3.94
N ALA A 139 9.80 -7.91 5.27
CA ALA A 139 10.42 -6.83 6.04
C ALA A 139 11.93 -6.77 5.82
N ILE A 140 12.63 -7.90 5.87
CA ILE A 140 14.07 -8.01 5.58
C ILE A 140 14.39 -7.51 4.17
N ALA A 141 13.61 -7.91 3.17
CA ALA A 141 13.81 -7.40 1.81
C ALA A 141 13.65 -5.88 1.75
N LYS A 142 12.64 -5.32 2.41
CA LYS A 142 12.44 -3.85 2.44
C LYS A 142 13.55 -3.12 3.21
N ILE A 143 14.06 -3.69 4.31
CA ILE A 143 15.24 -3.18 5.02
C ILE A 143 16.46 -3.18 4.08
N ALA A 144 16.69 -4.26 3.35
CA ALA A 144 17.80 -4.33 2.40
C ALA A 144 17.71 -3.23 1.34
N GLY A 145 16.52 -2.98 0.76
CA GLY A 145 16.32 -1.93 -0.24
C GLY A 145 16.60 -0.52 0.30
N LEU A 146 16.09 -0.19 1.49
CA LEU A 146 16.39 1.10 2.10
C LEU A 146 17.88 1.26 2.43
N LYS A 147 18.54 0.18 2.92
CA LYS A 147 19.98 0.21 3.22
C LYS A 147 20.83 0.28 1.95
N MET A 148 20.37 -0.30 0.83
CA MET A 148 20.99 -0.07 -0.46
C MET A 148 20.96 1.43 -0.83
N CYS A 149 19.79 2.08 -0.77
CA CYS A 149 19.70 3.51 -1.06
C CYS A 149 20.65 4.34 -0.17
N GLU A 150 20.64 4.09 1.15
CA GLU A 150 21.51 4.77 2.11
C GLU A 150 23.00 4.55 1.79
N SER A 151 23.40 3.31 1.49
CA SER A 151 24.80 2.95 1.18
C SER A 151 25.28 3.58 -0.13
N PHE A 152 24.45 3.59 -1.19
CA PHE A 152 24.79 4.26 -2.45
C PHE A 152 24.95 5.77 -2.27
N ASN A 153 24.10 6.40 -1.45
CA ASN A 153 24.22 7.82 -1.15
C ASN A 153 25.55 8.12 -0.42
N LEU A 154 25.88 7.36 0.61
CA LEU A 154 27.07 7.57 1.41
C LEU A 154 28.38 7.30 0.66
N GLN A 155 28.39 6.28 -0.19
CA GLN A 155 29.60 5.89 -0.92
C GLN A 155 29.80 6.68 -2.21
N TYR A 156 28.74 6.94 -2.94
CA TYR A 156 28.80 7.50 -4.31
C TYR A 156 28.15 8.86 -4.46
N GLY A 157 27.57 9.43 -3.40
CA GLY A 157 26.91 10.73 -3.46
C GLY A 157 25.63 10.75 -4.29
N THR A 158 24.94 9.62 -4.42
CA THR A 158 23.64 9.56 -5.08
C THR A 158 22.56 10.28 -4.28
N ASN A 159 21.35 10.41 -4.82
CA ASN A 159 20.22 11.04 -4.14
C ASN A 159 18.99 10.09 -4.15
N TYR A 160 19.11 9.00 -3.41
CA TYR A 160 18.14 7.90 -3.33
C TYR A 160 17.47 7.89 -1.96
N ILE A 161 16.19 8.19 -1.89
CA ILE A 161 15.45 8.30 -0.64
C ILE A 161 14.44 7.18 -0.52
N ALA A 162 14.36 6.58 0.68
CA ALA A 162 13.38 5.58 1.02
C ALA A 162 12.26 6.19 1.87
N VAL A 163 11.00 5.89 1.54
CA VAL A 163 9.83 6.30 2.31
C VAL A 163 9.09 5.06 2.83
N MET A 164 8.59 5.14 4.07
CA MET A 164 7.94 4.03 4.77
C MET A 164 6.47 4.34 4.99
N PRO A 165 5.59 3.95 4.05
CA PRO A 165 4.16 4.17 4.20
C PRO A 165 3.57 3.31 5.33
N THR A 166 2.60 3.89 6.02
CA THR A 166 1.68 3.19 6.90
C THR A 166 0.65 2.38 6.09
N ASN A 167 -0.46 1.91 6.70
CA ASN A 167 -1.47 1.17 5.95
C ASN A 167 -2.19 2.10 4.98
N LEU A 168 -2.15 1.74 3.72
CA LEU A 168 -2.74 2.52 2.64
C LEU A 168 -4.11 1.98 2.25
N TYR A 169 -4.97 2.88 1.80
CA TYR A 169 -6.27 2.56 1.21
C TYR A 169 -6.64 3.64 0.19
N GLY A 170 -7.40 3.29 -0.84
CA GLY A 170 -7.78 4.27 -1.88
C GLY A 170 -8.25 3.65 -3.19
N PRO A 171 -8.39 4.45 -4.24
CA PRO A 171 -8.73 3.99 -5.59
C PRO A 171 -7.78 2.92 -6.09
N ASN A 172 -8.31 1.93 -6.82
CA ASN A 172 -7.57 0.77 -7.31
C ASN A 172 -7.04 -0.20 -6.23
N ASP A 173 -7.55 -0.11 -4.99
CA ASP A 173 -7.25 -1.10 -3.96
C ASP A 173 -7.89 -2.46 -4.27
N ASN A 174 -7.37 -3.50 -3.63
CA ASN A 174 -7.88 -4.85 -3.79
C ASN A 174 -9.07 -5.10 -2.85
N PHE A 175 -10.26 -5.36 -3.41
CA PHE A 175 -11.48 -5.70 -2.67
C PHE A 175 -11.77 -7.19 -2.62
N HIS A 176 -10.82 -8.06 -2.95
CA HIS A 176 -11.03 -9.50 -2.93
C HIS A 176 -11.15 -10.03 -1.49
N LEU A 177 -12.22 -10.78 -1.17
CA LEU A 177 -12.52 -11.18 0.20
C LEU A 177 -11.45 -12.07 0.86
N GLU A 178 -10.64 -12.77 0.06
CA GLU A 178 -9.62 -13.70 0.58
C GLU A 178 -8.27 -13.04 0.87
N ASN A 179 -7.86 -12.04 0.08
CA ASN A 179 -6.49 -11.55 0.09
C ASN A 179 -6.35 -10.02 0.05
N SER A 180 -7.45 -9.28 0.28
CA SER A 180 -7.42 -7.83 0.41
C SER A 180 -6.92 -7.38 1.79
N HIS A 181 -6.54 -6.09 1.87
CA HIS A 181 -6.29 -5.44 3.14
C HIS A 181 -7.60 -5.23 3.93
N VAL A 182 -7.46 -4.96 5.23
CA VAL A 182 -8.58 -4.91 6.17
C VAL A 182 -9.67 -3.90 5.78
N LEU A 183 -9.31 -2.68 5.37
CA LEU A 183 -10.29 -1.62 5.12
C LEU A 183 -11.13 -1.89 3.85
N PRO A 184 -10.55 -2.20 2.66
CA PRO A 184 -11.34 -2.57 1.50
C PRO A 184 -12.15 -3.86 1.70
N ALA A 185 -11.63 -4.84 2.45
CA ALA A 185 -12.40 -6.04 2.83
C ALA A 185 -13.66 -5.68 3.64
N MET A 186 -13.52 -4.79 4.64
CA MET A 186 -14.64 -4.34 5.45
C MET A 186 -15.70 -3.60 4.62
N ILE A 187 -15.29 -2.69 3.73
CA ILE A 187 -16.24 -1.99 2.84
C ILE A 187 -17.05 -2.99 2.04
N ARG A 188 -16.40 -3.95 1.36
CA ARG A 188 -17.10 -4.94 0.55
C ARG A 188 -18.02 -5.85 1.37
N LYS A 189 -17.54 -6.35 2.52
CA LYS A 189 -18.34 -7.21 3.41
C LYS A 189 -19.60 -6.50 3.90
N ILE A 190 -19.45 -5.28 4.39
CA ILE A 190 -20.55 -4.48 4.95
C ILE A 190 -21.54 -4.07 3.85
N TYR A 191 -21.04 -3.72 2.66
CA TYR A 191 -21.89 -3.42 1.50
C TYR A 191 -22.73 -4.62 1.08
N LEU A 192 -22.11 -5.80 0.91
CA LEU A 192 -22.83 -7.02 0.54
C LEU A 192 -23.86 -7.43 1.60
N ALA A 193 -23.50 -7.34 2.88
CA ALA A 193 -24.44 -7.61 3.97
C ALA A 193 -25.64 -6.65 3.96
N LYS A 194 -25.40 -5.36 3.69
CA LYS A 194 -26.48 -4.37 3.51
C LYS A 194 -27.39 -4.74 2.35
N CYS A 195 -26.84 -5.06 1.18
CA CYS A 195 -27.64 -5.46 0.01
C CYS A 195 -28.49 -6.70 0.30
N LEU A 196 -27.93 -7.70 0.98
CA LEU A 196 -28.66 -8.88 1.41
C LEU A 196 -29.76 -8.55 2.42
N ASN A 197 -29.49 -7.68 3.40
CA ASN A 197 -30.45 -7.24 4.41
C ASN A 197 -31.65 -6.49 3.77
N GLU A 198 -31.39 -5.71 2.72
CA GLU A 198 -32.39 -4.94 1.96
C GLU A 198 -33.06 -5.77 0.85
N GLY A 199 -32.62 -7.00 0.60
CA GLY A 199 -33.11 -7.87 -0.48
C GLY A 199 -32.69 -7.41 -1.88
N ASP A 200 -31.66 -6.54 -1.99
CA ASP A 200 -31.14 -6.04 -3.26
C ASP A 200 -30.17 -7.05 -3.92
N TRP A 201 -30.78 -8.10 -4.46
CA TRP A 201 -30.04 -9.16 -5.15
C TRP A 201 -29.36 -8.70 -6.44
N ASP A 202 -29.86 -7.65 -7.07
CA ASP A 202 -29.24 -7.07 -8.26
C ASP A 202 -27.88 -6.46 -7.92
N ALA A 203 -27.79 -5.72 -6.81
CA ALA A 203 -26.54 -5.17 -6.32
C ALA A 203 -25.54 -6.26 -5.90
N VAL A 204 -26.01 -7.32 -5.19
CA VAL A 204 -25.19 -8.47 -4.83
C VAL A 204 -24.59 -9.12 -6.07
N ARG A 205 -25.42 -9.44 -7.08
CA ARG A 205 -25.00 -10.10 -8.31
C ARG A 205 -24.04 -9.23 -9.13
N LYS A 206 -24.24 -7.93 -9.17
CA LYS A 206 -23.31 -6.98 -9.82
C LYS A 206 -21.92 -7.03 -9.17
N ASP A 207 -21.85 -6.98 -7.85
CA ASP A 207 -20.55 -7.04 -7.14
C ASP A 207 -19.82 -8.35 -7.38
N ILE A 208 -20.51 -9.50 -7.19
CA ILE A 208 -19.85 -10.82 -7.32
C ILE A 208 -19.56 -11.21 -8.78
N ASN A 209 -20.23 -10.63 -9.77
CA ASN A 209 -19.83 -10.75 -11.18
C ASN A 209 -18.52 -10.01 -11.45
N LEU A 210 -18.38 -8.81 -10.90
CA LEU A 210 -17.16 -8.03 -11.03
C LEU A 210 -15.98 -8.67 -10.26
N ARG A 211 -16.27 -9.28 -9.10
CA ARG A 211 -15.28 -9.87 -8.20
C ARG A 211 -15.78 -11.23 -7.66
N PRO A 212 -15.73 -12.29 -8.47
CA PRO A 212 -16.18 -13.62 -8.06
C PRO A 212 -15.53 -14.06 -6.75
N VAL A 213 -16.28 -14.83 -5.95
CA VAL A 213 -15.82 -15.35 -4.65
C VAL A 213 -15.65 -16.85 -4.78
N LYS A 214 -14.41 -17.36 -4.74
CA LYS A 214 -14.08 -18.78 -4.96
C LYS A 214 -14.77 -19.41 -6.19
N GLY A 215 -14.89 -18.65 -7.26
CA GLY A 215 -15.54 -19.08 -8.49
C GLY A 215 -17.06 -18.85 -8.52
N VAL A 216 -17.69 -18.55 -7.39
CA VAL A 216 -19.12 -18.18 -7.34
C VAL A 216 -19.27 -16.75 -7.87
N ASN A 217 -20.16 -16.58 -8.86
CA ASN A 217 -20.49 -15.31 -9.48
C ASN A 217 -22.03 -15.10 -9.50
N GLY A 218 -22.49 -14.04 -10.10
CA GLY A 218 -23.91 -13.67 -10.11
C GLY A 218 -24.85 -14.58 -10.91
N SER A 219 -24.36 -15.62 -11.60
CA SER A 219 -25.20 -16.61 -12.30
C SER A 219 -25.67 -17.77 -11.40
N TYR A 220 -25.07 -17.90 -10.21
CA TYR A 220 -25.43 -18.93 -9.23
C TYR A 220 -26.77 -18.60 -8.55
N SER A 221 -27.38 -19.62 -7.91
CA SER A 221 -28.62 -19.43 -7.15
C SER A 221 -28.40 -18.55 -5.91
N ASN A 222 -29.47 -18.01 -5.35
CA ASN A 222 -29.37 -17.19 -4.13
C ASN A 222 -28.81 -18.00 -2.96
N GLU A 223 -29.19 -19.27 -2.87
CA GLU A 223 -28.74 -20.20 -1.82
C GLU A 223 -27.23 -20.45 -1.91
N GLU A 224 -26.70 -20.67 -3.11
CA GLU A 224 -25.27 -20.88 -3.33
C GLU A 224 -24.46 -19.61 -3.03
N ILE A 225 -24.95 -18.45 -3.45
CA ILE A 225 -24.33 -17.16 -3.16
C ILE A 225 -24.32 -16.90 -1.64
N LEU A 226 -25.45 -17.11 -0.95
CA LEU A 226 -25.54 -16.94 0.50
C LEU A 226 -24.58 -17.88 1.24
N ALA A 227 -24.53 -19.14 0.83
CA ALA A 227 -23.64 -20.13 1.44
C ALA A 227 -22.16 -19.72 1.32
N GLU A 228 -21.76 -19.25 0.13
CA GLU A 228 -20.38 -18.82 -0.06
C GLU A 228 -20.06 -17.50 0.68
N LEU A 229 -20.95 -16.53 0.67
CA LEU A 229 -20.76 -15.26 1.41
C LEU A 229 -20.73 -15.51 2.94
N ALA A 230 -21.52 -16.44 3.45
CA ALA A 230 -21.50 -16.83 4.87
C ALA A 230 -20.14 -17.38 5.31
N ASN A 231 -19.40 -18.09 4.43
CA ASN A 231 -18.02 -18.54 4.69
C ASN A 231 -17.05 -17.37 4.95
N PHE A 232 -17.40 -16.18 4.47
CA PHE A 232 -16.64 -14.94 4.72
C PHE A 232 -17.23 -14.09 5.85
N GLY A 233 -18.23 -14.63 6.59
CA GLY A 233 -18.89 -13.91 7.67
C GLY A 233 -19.87 -12.83 7.20
N ILE A 234 -20.46 -12.99 6.01
CA ILE A 234 -21.43 -12.05 5.43
C ILE A 234 -22.79 -12.70 5.39
N THR A 235 -23.74 -12.20 6.19
CA THR A 235 -25.15 -12.62 6.20
C THR A 235 -26.07 -11.41 6.16
N PRO A 236 -27.37 -11.58 5.87
CA PRO A 236 -28.34 -10.47 5.95
C PRO A 236 -28.37 -9.80 7.33
N GLU A 237 -28.17 -10.57 8.41
CA GLU A 237 -28.33 -10.12 9.79
C GLU A 237 -27.03 -9.59 10.39
N ALA A 238 -25.86 -10.05 9.90
CA ALA A 238 -24.57 -9.74 10.54
C ALA A 238 -23.38 -9.77 9.58
N VAL A 239 -22.37 -8.99 9.95
CA VAL A 239 -21.01 -9.10 9.40
C VAL A 239 -20.07 -9.57 10.51
N THR A 240 -19.39 -10.70 10.27
CA THR A 240 -18.35 -11.22 11.17
C THR A 240 -16.96 -10.84 10.64
N LEU A 241 -16.19 -10.11 11.44
CA LEU A 241 -14.81 -9.75 11.19
C LEU A 241 -13.86 -10.59 12.04
N TRP A 242 -12.64 -10.79 11.55
CA TRP A 242 -11.61 -11.57 12.26
C TRP A 242 -11.01 -10.78 13.41
N GLY A 243 -10.59 -11.49 14.47
CA GLY A 243 -9.92 -10.95 15.64
C GLY A 243 -10.88 -10.36 16.66
N THR A 244 -10.38 -9.45 17.49
CA THR A 244 -11.13 -8.79 18.57
C THR A 244 -11.58 -7.37 18.23
N GLY A 245 -11.10 -6.81 17.12
CA GLY A 245 -11.31 -5.40 16.76
C GLY A 245 -10.49 -4.40 17.59
N LYS A 246 -9.73 -4.86 18.59
CA LYS A 246 -8.94 -4.01 19.49
C LYS A 246 -7.64 -3.42 18.88
N PRO A 247 -6.94 -4.10 17.94
CA PRO A 247 -5.71 -3.57 17.39
C PRO A 247 -5.87 -2.17 16.81
N LEU A 248 -4.88 -1.32 17.11
CA LEU A 248 -4.82 0.05 16.63
C LEU A 248 -4.02 0.11 15.32
N ARG A 249 -4.55 0.82 14.35
CA ARG A 249 -3.93 1.02 13.03
C ARG A 249 -4.02 2.46 12.60
N GLU A 250 -2.97 2.88 11.96
CA GLU A 250 -2.91 4.12 11.22
C GLU A 250 -3.28 3.85 9.76
N PHE A 251 -4.07 4.73 9.14
CA PHE A 251 -4.50 4.63 7.75
C PHE A 251 -4.22 5.93 7.01
N LEU A 252 -3.64 5.84 5.82
CA LEU A 252 -3.36 6.97 4.96
C LEU A 252 -4.00 6.76 3.57
N TRP A 253 -4.66 7.80 3.08
CA TRP A 253 -5.24 7.83 1.73
C TRP A 253 -4.15 7.72 0.65
N SER A 254 -4.31 6.84 -0.34
CA SER A 254 -3.27 6.51 -1.31
C SER A 254 -2.82 7.70 -2.17
N GLU A 255 -3.73 8.62 -2.48
CA GLU A 255 -3.37 9.84 -3.21
C GLU A 255 -2.55 10.81 -2.35
N GLU A 256 -2.74 10.81 -1.02
CA GLU A 256 -1.89 11.57 -0.10
C GLU A 256 -0.52 10.91 0.08
N MET A 257 -0.45 9.56 0.09
CA MET A 257 0.83 8.88 0.00
C MET A 257 1.58 9.26 -1.27
N ALA A 258 0.86 9.36 -2.40
CA ALA A 258 1.44 9.80 -3.66
C ALA A 258 1.91 11.25 -3.59
N ASP A 259 1.13 12.15 -2.98
CA ASP A 259 1.49 13.54 -2.81
C ASP A 259 2.73 13.71 -1.93
N ALA A 260 2.82 12.98 -0.81
CA ALA A 260 4.02 12.92 0.03
C ALA A 260 5.24 12.38 -0.74
N SER A 261 5.06 11.27 -1.49
CA SER A 261 6.10 10.66 -2.31
C SER A 261 6.65 11.63 -3.35
N VAL A 262 5.77 12.33 -4.07
CA VAL A 262 6.14 13.32 -5.07
C VAL A 262 6.78 14.55 -4.41
N HIS A 263 6.28 14.98 -3.24
CA HIS A 263 6.93 16.05 -2.47
C HIS A 263 8.38 15.68 -2.12
N VAL A 264 8.61 14.48 -1.59
CA VAL A 264 9.96 13.99 -1.26
C VAL A 264 10.82 13.88 -2.53
N LEU A 265 10.31 13.27 -3.59
CA LEU A 265 11.05 13.13 -4.87
C LEU A 265 11.52 14.47 -5.43
N LEU A 266 10.70 15.53 -5.35
CA LEU A 266 10.96 16.80 -6.00
C LEU A 266 11.71 17.81 -5.11
N ASN A 267 11.48 17.79 -3.80
CA ASN A 267 11.89 18.86 -2.90
C ASN A 267 12.88 18.43 -1.82
N VAL A 268 13.11 17.13 -1.61
CA VAL A 268 13.97 16.63 -0.55
C VAL A 268 15.23 16.01 -1.14
N ASP A 269 16.40 16.39 -0.66
CA ASP A 269 17.66 15.73 -0.97
C ASP A 269 18.09 14.82 0.19
N PHE A 270 18.95 13.83 -0.07
CA PHE A 270 19.39 12.89 0.96
C PHE A 270 19.99 13.61 2.18
N LYS A 271 20.74 14.69 1.96
CA LYS A 271 21.32 15.53 3.03
C LYS A 271 20.29 16.14 3.99
N ASP A 272 19.03 16.29 3.55
CA ASP A 272 17.94 16.87 4.34
C ASP A 272 17.29 15.82 5.28
N THR A 273 17.69 14.54 5.15
CA THR A 273 17.09 13.41 5.91
C THR A 273 17.78 13.10 7.23
N TYR A 274 18.87 13.78 7.53
CA TYR A 274 19.67 13.62 8.76
C TYR A 274 20.22 14.96 9.25
N ALA A 275 20.59 15.04 10.54
CA ALA A 275 21.16 16.27 11.08
C ALA A 275 22.59 16.49 10.56
N PRO A 276 22.96 17.72 10.16
CA PRO A 276 24.27 18.02 9.53
C PRO A 276 25.49 17.68 10.39
N ASP A 277 25.34 17.64 11.71
CA ASP A 277 26.38 17.32 12.69
C ASP A 277 26.41 15.84 13.10
N SER A 278 25.63 14.99 12.45
CA SER A 278 25.57 13.55 12.73
C SER A 278 26.93 12.89 12.49
N LYS A 279 27.48 12.25 13.53
CA LYS A 279 28.73 11.46 13.41
C LYS A 279 28.53 10.18 12.61
N GLU A 280 27.35 9.57 12.74
CA GLU A 280 26.94 8.39 12.00
C GLU A 280 25.65 8.69 11.25
N ILE A 281 25.68 8.57 9.94
CA ILE A 281 24.51 8.76 9.09
C ILE A 281 23.85 7.42 8.89
N ARG A 282 22.68 7.23 9.49
CA ARG A 282 21.88 6.01 9.40
C ARG A 282 20.39 6.32 9.57
N ASN A 283 19.54 5.38 9.15
CA ASN A 283 18.09 5.49 9.28
C ASN A 283 17.53 6.76 8.63
N CYS A 284 18.06 7.06 7.43
CA CYS A 284 17.73 8.25 6.65
C CYS A 284 16.41 8.15 5.91
N HIS A 285 15.68 7.03 6.05
CA HIS A 285 14.33 6.88 5.50
C HIS A 285 13.34 7.81 6.21
N ILE A 286 12.18 7.97 5.60
CA ILE A 286 11.14 8.91 6.06
C ILE A 286 9.84 8.13 6.26
N ASN A 287 9.28 8.17 7.45
CA ASN A 287 7.94 7.67 7.71
C ASN A 287 6.89 8.52 7.00
N VAL A 288 5.93 7.87 6.35
CA VAL A 288 4.80 8.54 5.70
C VAL A 288 3.49 8.00 6.27
N GLY A 289 2.81 8.84 7.02
CA GLY A 289 1.58 8.52 7.73
C GLY A 289 0.80 9.76 8.11
N THR A 290 -0.21 9.56 8.95
CA THR A 290 -1.03 10.64 9.52
C THR A 290 -0.64 11.02 10.94
N GLY A 291 0.10 10.14 11.63
CA GLY A 291 0.35 10.26 13.07
C GLY A 291 -0.91 10.03 13.93
N LYS A 292 -1.98 9.47 13.36
CA LYS A 292 -3.26 9.18 14.02
C LYS A 292 -3.64 7.72 13.89
N GLU A 293 -4.14 7.11 14.92
CA GLU A 293 -4.55 5.71 14.94
C GLU A 293 -5.99 5.55 15.40
N LEU A 294 -6.62 4.46 14.94
CA LEU A 294 -7.95 4.03 15.33
C LEU A 294 -7.93 2.51 15.54
N SER A 295 -8.80 2.02 16.40
CA SER A 295 -9.03 0.58 16.49
C SER A 295 -9.72 0.06 15.23
N ILE A 296 -9.49 -1.20 14.91
CA ILE A 296 -10.19 -1.86 13.79
C ILE A 296 -11.71 -1.81 14.00
N LYS A 297 -12.17 -1.85 15.27
CA LYS A 297 -13.57 -1.69 15.62
C LYS A 297 -14.11 -0.31 15.24
N GLU A 298 -13.42 0.78 15.62
CA GLU A 298 -13.84 2.15 15.26
C GLU A 298 -13.90 2.35 13.75
N VAL A 299 -12.94 1.78 13.00
CA VAL A 299 -12.96 1.84 11.53
C VAL A 299 -14.17 1.09 10.96
N ALA A 300 -14.48 -0.11 11.48
CA ALA A 300 -15.66 -0.86 11.06
C ALA A 300 -16.96 -0.11 11.36
N GLU A 301 -17.09 0.51 12.53
CA GLU A 301 -18.24 1.31 12.94
C GLU A 301 -18.43 2.54 12.02
N LYS A 302 -17.33 3.23 11.66
CA LYS A 302 -17.36 4.34 10.68
C LYS A 302 -17.83 3.88 9.28
N ILE A 303 -17.36 2.72 8.83
CA ILE A 303 -17.79 2.13 7.55
C ILE A 303 -19.27 1.73 7.60
N ILE A 304 -19.74 1.11 8.68
CA ILE A 304 -21.15 0.77 8.89
C ILE A 304 -22.04 2.03 8.83
N ALA A 305 -21.65 3.07 9.56
CA ALA A 305 -22.38 4.34 9.58
C ALA A 305 -22.44 4.96 8.17
N LYS A 306 -21.33 4.93 7.40
CA LYS A 306 -21.27 5.46 6.04
C LYS A 306 -22.09 4.65 5.05
N ILE A 307 -22.05 3.32 5.11
CA ILE A 307 -22.78 2.43 4.20
C ILE A 307 -24.25 2.35 4.57
N GLY A 308 -24.58 2.50 5.85
CA GLY A 308 -25.95 2.44 6.36
C GLY A 308 -26.45 1.00 6.61
N PHE A 309 -25.53 0.05 6.90
CA PHE A 309 -25.92 -1.30 7.28
C PHE A 309 -26.62 -1.32 8.66
N LYS A 310 -27.73 -2.07 8.77
CA LYS A 310 -28.57 -2.12 9.97
C LYS A 310 -28.41 -3.41 10.78
N GLY A 311 -27.63 -4.36 10.27
CA GLY A 311 -27.36 -5.61 10.96
C GLY A 311 -26.26 -5.47 12.03
N GLU A 312 -25.87 -6.62 12.59
CA GLU A 312 -24.93 -6.71 13.69
C GLU A 312 -23.48 -6.81 13.21
N LEU A 313 -22.55 -6.16 13.93
CA LEU A 313 -21.11 -6.38 13.80
C LEU A 313 -20.64 -7.42 14.81
N ARG A 314 -20.10 -8.53 14.33
CA ARG A 314 -19.56 -9.63 15.16
C ARG A 314 -18.06 -9.78 14.98
N TRP A 315 -17.41 -10.35 15.99
CA TRP A 315 -15.96 -10.60 16.00
C TRP A 315 -15.66 -12.08 16.20
N ASP A 316 -14.81 -12.63 15.33
CA ASP A 316 -14.29 -13.99 15.48
C ASP A 316 -12.92 -13.97 16.16
N ALA A 317 -12.92 -14.01 17.48
CA ALA A 317 -11.71 -13.99 18.30
C ALA A 317 -10.85 -15.29 18.18
N SER A 318 -11.31 -16.31 17.47
CA SER A 318 -10.49 -17.48 17.12
C SER A 318 -9.41 -17.16 16.08
N LYS A 319 -9.57 -16.07 15.36
CA LYS A 319 -8.60 -15.56 14.37
C LYS A 319 -7.62 -14.57 15.00
N PRO A 320 -6.36 -14.53 14.52
CA PRO A 320 -5.35 -13.67 15.11
C PRO A 320 -5.61 -12.17 14.85
N ASP A 321 -5.31 -11.34 15.82
CA ASP A 321 -5.36 -9.88 15.72
C ASP A 321 -4.17 -9.27 14.96
N GLY A 322 -3.06 -9.98 14.86
CA GLY A 322 -1.78 -9.42 14.42
C GLY A 322 -1.15 -8.50 15.50
N THR A 323 -0.25 -7.61 15.09
CA THR A 323 0.41 -6.65 16.00
C THR A 323 -0.63 -5.73 16.65
N LEU A 324 -0.55 -5.52 17.97
CA LEU A 324 -1.56 -4.74 18.70
C LEU A 324 -1.59 -3.26 18.32
N ARG A 325 -0.43 -2.66 18.05
CA ARG A 325 -0.32 -1.23 17.73
C ARG A 325 0.72 -0.97 16.64
N LYS A 326 0.40 -0.08 15.72
CA LYS A 326 1.29 0.39 14.64
C LYS A 326 0.98 1.84 14.32
N LEU A 327 1.69 2.75 14.97
CA LEU A 327 1.61 4.19 14.74
C LEU A 327 2.98 4.72 14.34
N THR A 328 3.08 5.47 13.26
CA THR A 328 4.34 6.09 12.83
C THR A 328 4.56 7.45 13.48
N ASP A 329 5.79 7.75 13.83
CA ASP A 329 6.22 9.13 14.08
C ASP A 329 6.44 9.82 12.72
N VAL A 330 5.71 10.88 12.48
CA VAL A 330 5.75 11.62 11.21
C VAL A 330 6.48 12.96 11.32
N THR A 331 7.17 13.19 12.43
CA THR A 331 7.85 14.46 12.74
C THR A 331 8.87 14.82 11.65
N LYS A 332 9.65 13.83 11.17
CA LYS A 332 10.63 14.05 10.09
C LYS A 332 9.94 14.56 8.81
N LEU A 333 8.86 13.93 8.39
CA LEU A 333 8.10 14.34 7.20
C LEU A 333 7.48 15.73 7.36
N HIS A 334 6.95 16.04 8.53
CA HIS A 334 6.40 17.36 8.85
C HIS A 334 7.49 18.46 8.77
N ASN A 335 8.67 18.19 9.31
CA ASN A 335 9.81 19.11 9.24
C ASN A 335 10.32 19.31 7.81
N LEU A 336 10.09 18.34 6.93
CA LEU A 336 10.36 18.42 5.49
C LEU A 336 9.23 19.12 4.70
N GLY A 337 8.22 19.64 5.39
CA GLY A 337 7.19 20.52 4.85
C GLY A 337 5.96 19.84 4.27
N TRP A 338 5.72 18.54 4.58
CA TRP A 338 4.50 17.87 4.12
C TRP A 338 3.61 17.42 5.28
N HIS A 339 2.30 17.60 5.15
CA HIS A 339 1.27 17.18 6.09
C HIS A 339 0.09 16.56 5.32
N HIS A 340 -0.52 15.52 5.89
CA HIS A 340 -1.76 14.95 5.34
C HIS A 340 -2.93 15.94 5.50
N LYS A 341 -3.95 15.79 4.66
CA LYS A 341 -5.16 16.66 4.65
C LYS A 341 -6.44 15.86 4.73
N ILE A 342 -6.43 14.59 4.28
CA ILE A 342 -7.62 13.76 4.21
C ILE A 342 -7.68 12.88 5.46
N GLU A 343 -8.70 13.15 6.29
CA GLU A 343 -8.99 12.35 7.49
C GLU A 343 -9.74 11.06 7.10
N ILE A 344 -9.74 10.09 8.01
CA ILE A 344 -10.27 8.74 7.74
C ILE A 344 -11.75 8.74 7.32
N ASP A 345 -12.59 9.60 7.91
CA ASP A 345 -14.01 9.68 7.58
C ASP A 345 -14.23 10.12 6.12
N GLU A 346 -13.49 11.12 5.68
CA GLU A 346 -13.49 11.58 4.29
C GLU A 346 -12.93 10.52 3.35
N GLY A 347 -11.84 9.86 3.74
CA GLY A 347 -11.23 8.78 2.97
C GLY A 347 -12.17 7.58 2.79
N ILE A 348 -12.87 7.15 3.84
CA ILE A 348 -13.88 6.08 3.77
C ILE A 348 -15.02 6.50 2.82
N HIS A 349 -15.48 7.76 2.92
CA HIS A 349 -16.50 8.27 2.02
C HIS A 349 -16.08 8.18 0.55
N ARG A 350 -14.90 8.72 0.21
CA ARG A 350 -14.36 8.72 -1.16
C ARG A 350 -14.13 7.29 -1.69
N LEU A 351 -13.63 6.40 -0.85
CA LEU A 351 -13.39 5.01 -1.26
C LEU A 351 -14.70 4.26 -1.51
N TYR A 352 -15.71 4.47 -0.68
CA TYR A 352 -17.03 3.88 -0.89
C TYR A 352 -17.69 4.37 -2.17
N GLU A 353 -17.63 5.67 -2.45
CA GLU A 353 -18.12 6.25 -3.72
C GLU A 353 -17.39 5.67 -4.94
N TRP A 354 -16.06 5.54 -4.84
CA TRP A 354 -15.26 4.92 -5.89
C TRP A 354 -15.64 3.45 -6.12
N TYR A 355 -15.83 2.70 -5.02
CA TYR A 355 -16.25 1.31 -5.06
C TYR A 355 -17.61 1.12 -5.76
N LEU A 356 -18.60 1.97 -5.43
CA LEU A 356 -19.91 1.95 -6.05
C LEU A 356 -19.86 2.30 -7.55
N LYS A 357 -19.06 3.29 -7.94
CA LYS A 357 -18.85 3.63 -9.36
C LYS A 357 -18.29 2.45 -10.15
N GLY A 358 -17.34 1.71 -9.59
CA GLY A 358 -16.78 0.51 -10.22
C GLY A 358 -17.83 -0.58 -10.47
N ILE A 359 -18.83 -0.73 -9.60
CA ILE A 359 -19.96 -1.65 -9.77
C ILE A 359 -20.91 -1.18 -10.87
N CYS A 360 -21.10 0.15 -11.03
CA CYS A 360 -22.03 0.74 -12.01
C CYS A 360 -21.47 0.77 -13.45
N ILE A 361 -20.17 1.09 -13.63
CA ILE A 361 -19.56 1.34 -14.95
C ILE A 361 -19.44 0.05 -15.78
N ASN A 362 -19.14 -1.08 -15.16
CA ASN A 362 -18.97 -2.36 -15.87
C ASN A 362 -20.29 -2.95 -16.45
N HIS A 363 -21.42 -2.30 -16.27
CA HIS A 363 -22.69 -2.67 -16.91
C HIS A 363 -22.93 -2.01 -18.28
N GLN A 364 -22.11 -1.03 -18.68
CA GLN A 364 -22.28 -0.35 -19.97
C GLN A 364 -21.39 -0.91 -21.09
N THR A 365 -20.57 -1.92 -20.78
CA THR A 365 -19.57 -2.51 -21.71
C THR A 365 -19.78 -4.01 -22.00
N ASN A 366 -20.94 -4.58 -21.66
CA ASN A 366 -21.34 -5.95 -22.09
C ASN A 366 -22.55 -5.91 -23.02
#